data_6dfc18f3e53cd579fe2d4d2a85cd1877
#
_entry.id   6dfc18f3e53cd579fe2d4d2a85cd1877
#
_cell.length_a   1.000
_cell.length_b   1.000
_cell.length_c   1.000
_cell.angle_alpha   90.00
_cell.angle_beta   90.00
_cell.angle_gamma   90.00
#
_symmetry.space_group_name_H-M   'P 1'
#
loop_
_entity.id
_entity.type
_entity.pdbx_description
1 polymer ?
#
loop_
_entity_poly.entity_id
_entity_poly.type
_entity_poly.pdbx_seq_one_letter_code
_entity_poly.pdbx_strand_id
1 'polypeptide(L)'
;MDLGKIQKMKVMRISKIGATLEQGVLLPKNEILRPIKEGEILDIFLYKDSEDRPIATMRTPKVQVGTFALLKVVETTKIGAFLDWGLAKDLLLPFKEQAHPVKKGDWVPVTCYVDHTQRLAATSRIKDRFPKPEGIRENQTLQCQVYSVSDKFGAFVIAEGQYNGLIPKDKSKEKLRVGERVRARVEYIQPDGKIAFSALSSMGQRIHEDAEVLLNQLKKNRGFLEVDDHSKPEEIKASFHMSKSQFKNAVGRLLKERKIRFERGGIRLLEEKEENSK
;
A
#
# COMPACT_ATOMS: atom_id res chain seq x y z
N MET A 1 -3.25 -28.84 6.32
CA MET A 1 -2.15 -27.92 5.95
C MET A 1 -2.47 -27.22 4.63
N ASP A 2 -2.56 -25.91 4.64
CA ASP A 2 -2.89 -25.12 3.44
C ASP A 2 -1.62 -24.47 2.88
N LEU A 3 -1.04 -25.07 1.83
CA LEU A 3 0.09 -24.49 1.13
C LEU A 3 -0.27 -23.11 0.56
N GLY A 4 0.63 -22.16 0.71
CA GLY A 4 0.46 -20.81 0.18
C GLY A 4 -0.43 -19.90 1.01
N LYS A 5 -0.72 -20.26 2.27
CA LYS A 5 -1.49 -19.43 3.21
C LYS A 5 -0.80 -19.30 4.56
N ILE A 6 -1.03 -18.16 5.21
CA ILE A 6 -0.69 -17.99 6.62
C ILE A 6 -1.70 -18.76 7.45
N GLN A 7 -1.20 -19.55 8.39
CA GLN A 7 -1.98 -20.36 9.28
C GLN A 7 -1.31 -20.49 10.65
N LYS A 8 -2.10 -20.82 11.68
CA LYS A 8 -1.59 -21.02 13.03
C LYS A 8 -1.05 -22.43 13.17
N MET A 9 0.20 -22.58 13.66
CA MET A 9 0.82 -23.85 13.95
C MET A 9 1.55 -23.82 15.29
N LYS A 10 1.46 -24.93 16.05
CA LYS A 10 2.11 -25.05 17.36
C LYS A 10 3.56 -25.51 17.19
N VAL A 11 4.45 -24.91 17.98
CA VAL A 11 5.85 -25.34 18.10
C VAL A 11 5.93 -26.60 18.94
N MET A 12 6.37 -27.70 18.36
CA MET A 12 6.48 -28.98 19.03
C MET A 12 7.86 -29.19 19.67
N ARG A 13 8.92 -28.73 18.99
CA ARG A 13 10.29 -28.89 19.46
C ARG A 13 11.21 -27.83 18.85
N ILE A 14 12.18 -27.36 19.63
CA ILE A 14 13.24 -26.45 19.16
C ILE A 14 14.57 -27.19 19.06
N SER A 15 15.33 -26.93 17.99
CA SER A 15 16.60 -27.57 17.70
C SER A 15 17.63 -26.59 17.15
N LYS A 16 18.87 -27.05 16.89
CA LYS A 16 19.92 -26.21 16.31
C LYS A 16 19.63 -25.74 14.88
N ILE A 17 18.81 -26.48 14.11
CA ILE A 17 18.44 -26.16 12.72
C ILE A 17 17.17 -25.32 12.59
N GLY A 18 16.42 -25.16 13.68
CA GLY A 18 15.14 -24.42 13.70
C GLY A 18 14.14 -25.07 14.65
N ALA A 19 12.86 -24.92 14.38
CA ALA A 19 11.78 -25.52 15.14
C ALA A 19 10.99 -26.53 14.29
N THR A 20 10.57 -27.63 14.91
CA THR A 20 9.61 -28.56 14.33
C THR A 20 8.22 -28.12 14.81
N LEU A 21 7.33 -27.84 13.88
CA LEU A 21 5.94 -27.49 14.12
C LEU A 21 5.07 -28.75 14.08
N GLU A 22 3.78 -28.58 14.36
CA GLU A 22 2.76 -29.62 14.16
C GLU A 22 2.91 -30.29 12.80
N GLN A 23 2.52 -31.58 12.73
CA GLN A 23 2.58 -32.39 11.51
C GLN A 23 4.01 -32.53 10.93
N GLY A 24 5.05 -32.26 11.74
CA GLY A 24 6.45 -32.43 11.34
C GLY A 24 7.02 -31.35 10.42
N VAL A 25 6.32 -30.23 10.27
CA VAL A 25 6.81 -29.11 9.41
C VAL A 25 8.03 -28.44 10.04
N LEU A 26 9.08 -28.24 9.25
CA LEU A 26 10.26 -27.51 9.68
C LEU A 26 10.05 -26.00 9.52
N LEU A 27 10.32 -25.24 10.57
CA LEU A 27 10.55 -23.80 10.56
C LEU A 27 12.05 -23.56 10.73
N PRO A 28 12.79 -23.24 9.65
CA PRO A 28 14.25 -23.08 9.72
C PRO A 28 14.66 -21.92 10.63
N LYS A 29 15.86 -22.02 11.21
CA LYS A 29 16.38 -21.02 12.15
C LYS A 29 16.44 -19.60 11.54
N ASN A 30 16.79 -19.47 10.27
CA ASN A 30 16.85 -18.18 9.55
C ASN A 30 15.48 -17.60 9.19
N GLU A 31 14.41 -18.38 9.37
CA GLU A 31 13.01 -17.96 9.16
C GLU A 31 12.28 -17.64 10.47
N ILE A 32 12.97 -17.81 11.61
CA ILE A 32 12.47 -17.43 12.94
C ILE A 32 12.86 -15.97 13.19
N LEU A 33 11.86 -15.08 13.22
CA LEU A 33 12.07 -13.62 13.29
C LEU A 33 12.17 -13.07 14.73
N ARG A 34 11.82 -13.87 15.73
CA ARG A 34 11.88 -13.52 17.16
C ARG A 34 12.09 -14.76 18.01
N PRO A 35 12.49 -14.64 19.28
CA PRO A 35 12.52 -15.79 20.19
C PRO A 35 11.16 -16.47 20.26
N ILE A 36 11.16 -17.81 20.23
CA ILE A 36 9.99 -18.67 20.31
C ILE A 36 10.17 -19.73 21.41
N LYS A 37 9.07 -20.32 21.86
CA LYS A 37 9.07 -21.38 22.90
C LYS A 37 8.31 -22.63 22.42
N GLU A 38 8.70 -23.79 22.94
CA GLU A 38 7.92 -25.01 22.74
C GLU A 38 6.52 -24.82 23.32
N GLY A 39 5.51 -25.32 22.60
CA GLY A 39 4.10 -25.12 22.93
C GLY A 39 3.48 -23.84 22.43
N GLU A 40 4.26 -22.87 21.94
CA GLU A 40 3.76 -21.61 21.40
C GLU A 40 3.03 -21.81 20.06
N ILE A 41 1.98 -21.03 19.81
CA ILE A 41 1.26 -21.01 18.54
C ILE A 41 1.76 -19.81 17.73
N LEU A 42 2.24 -20.07 16.51
CA LEU A 42 2.79 -19.08 15.60
C LEU A 42 1.90 -18.91 14.37
N ASP A 43 1.80 -17.69 13.88
CA ASP A 43 1.33 -17.42 12.52
C ASP A 43 2.50 -17.67 11.57
N ILE A 44 2.37 -18.66 10.68
CA ILE A 44 3.40 -19.06 9.72
C ILE A 44 2.83 -19.13 8.31
N PHE A 45 3.66 -18.84 7.34
CA PHE A 45 3.35 -19.12 5.95
C PHE A 45 3.98 -20.46 5.55
N LEU A 46 3.18 -21.31 4.88
CA LEU A 46 3.59 -22.66 4.50
C LEU A 46 3.83 -22.74 2.99
N TYR A 47 5.00 -23.25 2.60
CA TYR A 47 5.37 -23.46 1.21
C TYR A 47 6.28 -24.71 1.07
N LYS A 48 6.75 -25.00 -0.14
CA LYS A 48 7.72 -26.11 -0.36
C LYS A 48 9.12 -25.60 -0.62
N ASP A 49 10.11 -26.31 -0.09
CA ASP A 49 11.52 -26.08 -0.37
C ASP A 49 11.94 -26.65 -1.74
N SER A 50 13.25 -26.67 -2.03
CA SER A 50 13.79 -27.21 -3.29
C SER A 50 13.72 -28.75 -3.38
N GLU A 51 13.47 -29.42 -2.27
CA GLU A 51 13.36 -30.88 -2.18
C GLU A 51 11.89 -31.32 -2.05
N ASP A 52 10.94 -30.41 -2.37
CA ASP A 52 9.48 -30.62 -2.28
C ASP A 52 8.93 -30.92 -0.89
N ARG A 53 9.70 -30.61 0.18
CA ARG A 53 9.27 -30.78 1.56
C ARG A 53 8.49 -29.55 2.04
N PRO A 54 7.39 -29.73 2.79
CA PRO A 54 6.72 -28.63 3.45
C PRO A 54 7.66 -27.89 4.41
N ILE A 55 7.76 -26.58 4.27
CA ILE A 55 8.59 -25.70 5.08
C ILE A 55 7.81 -24.46 5.49
N ALA A 56 8.05 -23.98 6.69
CA ALA A 56 7.40 -22.80 7.25
C ALA A 56 8.33 -21.58 7.31
N THR A 57 7.74 -20.39 7.25
CA THR A 57 8.40 -19.12 7.54
C THR A 57 7.51 -18.22 8.40
N MET A 58 8.10 -17.45 9.29
CA MET A 58 7.41 -16.36 10.00
C MET A 58 7.31 -15.07 9.16
N ARG A 59 7.92 -15.05 7.97
CA ARG A 59 7.81 -13.91 7.05
C ARG A 59 6.44 -13.90 6.41
N THR A 60 5.88 -12.70 6.22
CA THR A 60 4.63 -12.51 5.51
C THR A 60 4.94 -12.22 4.04
N PRO A 61 4.59 -13.12 3.09
CA PRO A 61 4.76 -12.84 1.68
C PRO A 61 3.81 -11.73 1.21
N LYS A 62 4.19 -11.02 0.14
CA LYS A 62 3.38 -9.94 -0.45
C LYS A 62 2.09 -10.46 -1.11
N VAL A 63 2.01 -11.75 -1.43
CA VAL A 63 0.85 -12.43 -2.02
C VAL A 63 0.71 -13.85 -1.47
N GLN A 64 -0.52 -14.31 -1.30
CA GLN A 64 -0.89 -15.65 -0.85
C GLN A 64 -1.92 -16.26 -1.81
N VAL A 65 -2.17 -17.54 -1.67
CA VAL A 65 -3.29 -18.18 -2.40
C VAL A 65 -4.62 -17.54 -2.00
N GLY A 66 -5.33 -17.00 -2.99
CA GLY A 66 -6.59 -16.27 -2.79
C GLY A 66 -6.44 -14.77 -2.56
N THR A 67 -5.20 -14.23 -2.58
CA THR A 67 -4.96 -12.78 -2.54
C THR A 67 -4.28 -12.28 -3.81
N PHE A 68 -4.27 -10.98 -4.00
CA PHE A 68 -3.71 -10.31 -5.18
C PHE A 68 -2.70 -9.25 -4.75
N ALA A 69 -1.61 -9.12 -5.51
CA ALA A 69 -0.61 -8.10 -5.28
C ALA A 69 0.04 -7.66 -6.58
N LEU A 70 0.66 -6.50 -6.56
CA LEU A 70 1.56 -6.03 -7.61
C LEU A 70 2.99 -6.39 -7.21
N LEU A 71 3.65 -7.25 -7.98
CA LEU A 71 5.01 -7.73 -7.70
C LEU A 71 5.97 -7.26 -8.79
N LYS A 72 7.23 -7.04 -8.39
CA LYS A 72 8.31 -6.65 -9.31
C LYS A 72 8.98 -7.87 -9.91
N VAL A 73 9.20 -7.87 -11.22
CA VAL A 73 10.01 -8.86 -11.93
C VAL A 73 11.49 -8.63 -11.61
N VAL A 74 12.14 -9.62 -11.01
CA VAL A 74 13.58 -9.56 -10.68
C VAL A 74 14.44 -10.21 -11.74
N GLU A 75 13.89 -11.24 -12.43
CA GLU A 75 14.59 -11.96 -13.47
C GLU A 75 13.61 -12.58 -14.47
N THR A 76 14.08 -12.80 -15.69
CA THR A 76 13.38 -13.59 -16.73
C THR A 76 14.28 -14.73 -17.20
N THR A 77 13.71 -15.93 -17.35
CA THR A 77 14.41 -17.16 -17.73
C THR A 77 13.67 -17.91 -18.82
N LYS A 78 14.16 -19.08 -19.24
CA LYS A 78 13.53 -19.95 -20.25
C LYS A 78 12.18 -20.56 -19.79
N ILE A 79 11.86 -20.52 -18.50
CA ILE A 79 10.62 -21.11 -17.95
C ILE A 79 9.59 -20.06 -17.56
N GLY A 80 9.95 -18.79 -17.48
CA GLY A 80 9.10 -17.70 -17.06
C GLY A 80 9.85 -16.57 -16.40
N ALA A 81 9.14 -15.72 -15.67
CA ALA A 81 9.68 -14.63 -14.89
C ALA A 81 9.69 -14.99 -13.38
N PHE A 82 10.65 -14.48 -12.65
CA PHE A 82 10.72 -14.57 -11.20
C PHE A 82 10.33 -13.24 -10.58
N LEU A 83 9.50 -13.30 -9.55
CA LEU A 83 8.87 -12.13 -8.91
C LEU A 83 9.32 -12.04 -7.45
N ASP A 84 9.73 -10.83 -7.02
CA ASP A 84 9.97 -10.53 -5.61
C ASP A 84 8.65 -10.49 -4.83
N TRP A 85 8.40 -11.53 -4.05
CA TRP A 85 7.24 -11.65 -3.17
C TRP A 85 7.56 -11.55 -1.67
N GLY A 86 8.83 -11.20 -1.35
CA GLY A 86 9.26 -10.94 0.03
C GLY A 86 9.77 -12.16 0.79
N LEU A 87 9.91 -13.33 0.15
CA LEU A 87 10.55 -14.51 0.71
C LEU A 87 11.95 -14.74 0.09
N ALA A 88 12.72 -15.65 0.69
CA ALA A 88 14.10 -15.94 0.27
C ALA A 88 14.21 -16.45 -1.17
N LYS A 89 13.19 -17.15 -1.68
CA LYS A 89 13.11 -17.58 -3.08
C LYS A 89 12.03 -16.80 -3.79
N ASP A 90 12.33 -16.33 -4.99
CA ASP A 90 11.39 -15.60 -5.82
C ASP A 90 10.25 -16.51 -6.31
N LEU A 91 9.08 -15.92 -6.53
CA LEU A 91 7.89 -16.63 -7.00
C LEU A 91 7.91 -16.73 -8.54
N LEU A 92 7.80 -17.95 -9.08
CA LEU A 92 7.78 -18.18 -10.52
C LEU A 92 6.44 -17.73 -11.12
N LEU A 93 6.50 -16.94 -12.19
CA LEU A 93 5.40 -16.61 -13.10
C LEU A 93 5.66 -17.32 -14.44
N PRO A 94 5.12 -18.53 -14.69
CA PRO A 94 5.33 -19.28 -15.92
C PRO A 94 4.85 -18.52 -17.16
N PHE A 95 5.47 -18.72 -18.33
CA PHE A 95 5.06 -18.03 -19.57
C PHE A 95 3.57 -18.17 -19.90
N LYS A 96 3.00 -19.35 -19.73
CA LYS A 96 1.57 -19.63 -19.98
C LYS A 96 0.63 -18.87 -19.05
N GLU A 97 1.14 -18.46 -17.88
CA GLU A 97 0.40 -17.69 -16.86
C GLU A 97 0.59 -16.18 -16.99
N GLN A 98 1.42 -15.72 -17.93
CA GLN A 98 1.58 -14.31 -18.23
C GLN A 98 0.42 -13.82 -19.10
N ALA A 99 -0.30 -12.78 -18.67
CA ALA A 99 -1.32 -12.11 -19.48
C ALA A 99 -0.68 -11.35 -20.65
N HIS A 100 0.52 -10.81 -20.44
CA HIS A 100 1.36 -10.14 -21.43
C HIS A 100 2.83 -10.49 -21.15
N PRO A 101 3.71 -10.48 -22.16
CA PRO A 101 5.15 -10.65 -21.97
C PRO A 101 5.69 -9.61 -20.97
N VAL A 102 6.55 -10.04 -20.07
CA VAL A 102 7.15 -9.18 -19.03
C VAL A 102 8.67 -9.19 -19.14
N LYS A 103 9.32 -8.14 -18.65
CA LYS A 103 10.78 -7.99 -18.56
C LYS A 103 11.22 -7.61 -17.16
N LYS A 104 12.49 -7.81 -16.85
CA LYS A 104 13.10 -7.40 -15.58
C LYS A 104 12.81 -5.93 -15.27
N GLY A 105 12.35 -5.67 -14.05
CA GLY A 105 11.97 -4.35 -13.57
C GLY A 105 10.49 -4.02 -13.69
N ASP A 106 9.72 -4.76 -14.49
CA ASP A 106 8.28 -4.54 -14.63
C ASP A 106 7.54 -4.84 -13.32
N TRP A 107 6.44 -4.14 -13.10
CA TRP A 107 5.48 -4.41 -12.05
C TRP A 107 4.28 -5.16 -12.63
N VAL A 108 3.99 -6.33 -12.08
CA VAL A 108 2.97 -7.25 -12.62
C VAL A 108 1.93 -7.54 -11.54
N PRO A 109 0.64 -7.31 -11.82
CA PRO A 109 -0.44 -7.72 -10.94
C PRO A 109 -0.61 -9.24 -11.01
N VAL A 110 -0.57 -9.92 -9.87
CA VAL A 110 -0.63 -11.39 -9.80
C VAL A 110 -1.48 -11.88 -8.64
N THR A 111 -1.92 -13.13 -8.76
CA THR A 111 -2.35 -13.96 -7.64
C THR A 111 -1.47 -15.21 -7.58
N CYS A 112 -1.39 -15.81 -6.39
CA CYS A 112 -0.65 -17.04 -6.15
C CYS A 112 -1.60 -18.25 -6.24
N TYR A 113 -1.11 -19.36 -6.78
CA TYR A 113 -1.83 -20.64 -6.83
C TYR A 113 -0.88 -21.81 -6.58
N VAL A 114 -1.43 -22.96 -6.20
CA VAL A 114 -0.70 -24.22 -6.08
C VAL A 114 -0.80 -24.94 -7.41
N ASP A 115 0.32 -25.25 -8.05
CA ASP A 115 0.36 -25.95 -9.32
C ASP A 115 0.14 -27.48 -9.16
N HIS A 116 0.12 -28.21 -10.27
CA HIS A 116 -0.07 -29.67 -10.27
C HIS A 116 1.08 -30.44 -9.59
N THR A 117 2.26 -29.82 -9.44
CA THR A 117 3.40 -30.37 -8.69
C THR A 117 3.38 -30.03 -7.20
N GLN A 118 2.27 -29.43 -6.73
CA GLN A 118 2.13 -28.92 -5.37
C GLN A 118 3.13 -27.83 -5.00
N ARG A 119 3.57 -27.02 -5.96
CA ARG A 119 4.41 -25.85 -5.76
C ARG A 119 3.61 -24.57 -5.94
N LEU A 120 4.05 -23.52 -5.29
CA LEU A 120 3.46 -22.21 -5.46
C LEU A 120 3.98 -21.54 -6.73
N ALA A 121 3.07 -21.01 -7.52
CA ALA A 121 3.36 -20.24 -8.72
C ALA A 121 2.44 -19.01 -8.80
N ALA A 122 2.86 -18.02 -9.57
CA ALA A 122 2.06 -16.83 -9.86
C ALA A 122 1.31 -16.95 -11.18
N THR A 123 0.17 -16.27 -11.28
CA THR A 123 -0.49 -15.98 -12.54
C THR A 123 -0.85 -14.50 -12.62
N SER A 124 -0.60 -13.87 -13.77
CA SER A 124 -1.05 -12.50 -14.04
C SER A 124 -2.38 -12.45 -14.81
N ARG A 125 -2.98 -13.60 -15.09
CA ARG A 125 -4.34 -13.73 -15.65
C ARG A 125 -5.39 -13.57 -14.56
N ILE A 126 -5.42 -12.39 -13.93
CA ILE A 126 -6.22 -12.13 -12.71
C ILE A 126 -7.64 -11.65 -12.98
N LYS A 127 -7.97 -11.28 -14.22
CA LYS A 127 -9.17 -10.51 -14.57
C LYS A 127 -10.47 -11.12 -14.06
N ASP A 128 -10.58 -12.45 -14.15
CA ASP A 128 -11.79 -13.19 -13.78
C ASP A 128 -11.59 -14.00 -12.48
N ARG A 129 -10.55 -13.70 -11.72
CA ARG A 129 -10.18 -14.42 -10.49
C ARG A 129 -10.53 -13.67 -9.22
N PHE A 130 -10.90 -12.40 -9.33
CA PHE A 130 -11.30 -11.61 -8.15
C PHE A 130 -12.61 -12.13 -7.58
N PRO A 131 -12.69 -12.34 -6.26
CA PRO A 131 -13.94 -12.69 -5.62
C PRO A 131 -14.92 -11.50 -5.65
N LYS A 132 -16.20 -11.80 -5.54
CA LYS A 132 -17.18 -10.75 -5.27
C LYS A 132 -16.91 -10.16 -3.88
N PRO A 133 -17.04 -8.83 -3.72
CA PRO A 133 -16.77 -8.19 -2.43
C PRO A 133 -17.85 -8.59 -1.41
N GLU A 134 -17.42 -9.28 -0.35
CA GLU A 134 -18.27 -9.65 0.77
C GLU A 134 -17.96 -8.75 1.97
N GLY A 135 -19.00 -8.25 2.65
CA GLY A 135 -18.84 -7.39 3.83
C GLY A 135 -18.36 -5.97 3.55
N ILE A 136 -18.12 -5.62 2.29
CA ILE A 136 -17.76 -4.26 1.87
C ILE A 136 -19.03 -3.41 1.79
N ARG A 137 -18.96 -2.18 2.31
CA ARG A 137 -20.08 -1.22 2.33
C ARG A 137 -19.68 0.08 1.67
N GLU A 138 -20.67 0.77 1.11
CA GLU A 138 -20.51 2.14 0.64
C GLU A 138 -20.01 3.05 1.77
N ASN A 139 -19.23 4.06 1.41
CA ASN A 139 -18.54 4.98 2.30
C ASN A 139 -17.43 4.36 3.19
N GLN A 140 -17.20 3.06 3.13
CA GLN A 140 -16.05 2.43 3.80
C GLN A 140 -14.74 2.86 3.14
N THR A 141 -13.70 3.09 3.94
CA THR A 141 -12.36 3.40 3.44
C THR A 141 -11.50 2.14 3.43
N LEU A 142 -10.91 1.84 2.28
CA LEU A 142 -10.04 0.68 2.07
C LEU A 142 -8.64 1.11 1.63
N GLN A 143 -7.65 0.24 1.89
CA GLN A 143 -6.30 0.37 1.34
C GLN A 143 -6.29 -0.20 -0.09
N CYS A 144 -5.86 0.60 -1.03
CA CYS A 144 -5.82 0.24 -2.44
C CYS A 144 -4.39 0.32 -2.97
N GLN A 145 -4.02 -0.62 -3.83
CA GLN A 145 -2.77 -0.56 -4.60
C GLN A 145 -3.09 -0.44 -6.08
N VAL A 146 -2.57 0.61 -6.72
CA VAL A 146 -2.73 0.83 -8.16
C VAL A 146 -1.95 -0.21 -8.93
N TYR A 147 -2.61 -1.00 -9.78
CA TYR A 147 -1.95 -2.00 -10.61
C TYR A 147 -1.95 -1.68 -12.10
N SER A 148 -2.81 -0.77 -12.54
CA SER A 148 -2.87 -0.29 -13.93
C SER A 148 -3.47 1.10 -13.97
N VAL A 149 -3.05 1.91 -14.94
CA VAL A 149 -3.60 3.26 -15.17
C VAL A 149 -4.05 3.37 -16.62
N SER A 150 -5.24 3.89 -16.82
CA SER A 150 -5.83 4.16 -18.13
C SER A 150 -6.16 5.65 -18.25
N ASP A 151 -5.72 6.28 -19.34
CA ASP A 151 -6.03 7.68 -19.60
C ASP A 151 -7.53 7.92 -19.80
N LYS A 152 -8.27 6.87 -20.22
CA LYS A 152 -9.72 6.93 -20.44
C LYS A 152 -10.51 6.72 -19.16
N PHE A 153 -10.14 5.74 -18.31
CA PHE A 153 -10.96 5.27 -17.21
C PHE A 153 -10.48 5.75 -15.84
N GLY A 154 -9.16 5.92 -15.65
CA GLY A 154 -8.54 6.20 -14.36
C GLY A 154 -7.64 5.06 -13.89
N ALA A 155 -7.53 4.86 -12.58
CA ALA A 155 -6.62 3.90 -11.97
C ALA A 155 -7.36 2.62 -11.53
N PHE A 156 -6.93 1.47 -12.06
CA PHE A 156 -7.38 0.16 -11.58
C PHE A 156 -6.59 -0.23 -10.34
N VAL A 157 -7.30 -0.68 -9.31
CA VAL A 157 -6.73 -0.95 -7.98
C VAL A 157 -7.10 -2.32 -7.46
N ILE A 158 -6.19 -2.88 -6.66
CA ILE A 158 -6.44 -4.02 -5.78
C ILE A 158 -6.71 -3.47 -4.40
N ALA A 159 -7.94 -3.64 -3.88
CA ALA A 159 -8.33 -3.20 -2.55
C ALA A 159 -8.17 -4.35 -1.55
N GLU A 160 -7.55 -4.06 -0.39
CA GLU A 160 -7.25 -5.01 0.70
C GLU A 160 -6.56 -6.30 0.22
N GLY A 161 -5.85 -6.25 -0.92
CA GLY A 161 -5.20 -7.42 -1.52
C GLY A 161 -6.16 -8.48 -2.06
N GLN A 162 -7.47 -8.21 -2.15
CA GLN A 162 -8.49 -9.19 -2.51
C GLN A 162 -9.46 -8.73 -3.60
N TYR A 163 -9.84 -7.47 -3.65
CA TYR A 163 -10.95 -7.00 -4.48
C TYR A 163 -10.49 -6.12 -5.62
N ASN A 164 -11.15 -6.27 -6.76
CA ASN A 164 -10.91 -5.42 -7.92
C ASN A 164 -11.69 -4.11 -7.81
N GLY A 165 -11.06 -3.00 -8.19
CA GLY A 165 -11.73 -1.72 -8.20
C GLY A 165 -11.17 -0.74 -9.20
N LEU A 166 -11.90 0.36 -9.36
CA LEU A 166 -11.55 1.48 -10.21
C LEU A 166 -11.66 2.78 -9.42
N ILE A 167 -10.64 3.60 -9.48
CA ILE A 167 -10.70 5.01 -9.11
C ILE A 167 -10.84 5.79 -10.41
N PRO A 168 -12.02 6.32 -10.76
CA PRO A 168 -12.21 7.13 -11.96
C PRO A 168 -11.30 8.37 -11.95
N LYS A 169 -10.95 8.88 -13.12
CA LYS A 169 -10.01 9.98 -13.27
C LYS A 169 -10.44 11.26 -12.53
N ASP A 170 -11.73 11.54 -12.53
CA ASP A 170 -12.35 12.69 -11.83
C ASP A 170 -12.51 12.47 -10.31
N LYS A 171 -12.29 11.24 -9.83
CA LYS A 171 -12.36 10.85 -8.42
C LYS A 171 -10.99 10.80 -7.73
N SER A 172 -9.96 11.29 -8.39
CA SER A 172 -8.63 11.49 -7.79
C SER A 172 -8.13 12.88 -8.13
N LYS A 173 -7.73 13.65 -7.11
CA LYS A 173 -7.10 14.97 -7.30
C LYS A 173 -5.67 14.85 -7.81
N GLU A 174 -5.02 13.72 -7.58
CA GLU A 174 -3.63 13.44 -7.98
C GLU A 174 -3.61 12.47 -9.17
N LYS A 175 -2.56 12.59 -10.00
CA LYS A 175 -2.29 11.59 -11.04
C LYS A 175 -1.69 10.35 -10.40
N LEU A 176 -2.49 9.31 -10.24
CA LEU A 176 -2.07 8.04 -9.66
C LEU A 176 -1.09 7.29 -10.58
N ARG A 177 -0.17 6.54 -9.98
CA ARG A 177 0.87 5.78 -10.68
C ARG A 177 0.80 4.30 -10.32
N VAL A 178 1.18 3.43 -11.25
CA VAL A 178 1.31 1.99 -10.99
C VAL A 178 2.27 1.74 -9.82
N GLY A 179 1.87 0.89 -8.89
CA GLY A 179 2.59 0.60 -7.64
C GLY A 179 2.19 1.46 -6.45
N GLU A 180 1.55 2.59 -6.69
CA GLU A 180 1.15 3.50 -5.63
C GLU A 180 0.10 2.90 -4.70
N ARG A 181 0.24 3.18 -3.40
CA ARG A 181 -0.74 2.81 -2.38
C ARG A 181 -1.54 4.03 -1.99
N VAL A 182 -2.85 3.91 -2.08
CA VAL A 182 -3.79 4.99 -1.76
C VAL A 182 -4.89 4.48 -0.84
N ARG A 183 -5.38 5.35 0.02
CA ARG A 183 -6.64 5.11 0.73
C ARG A 183 -7.75 5.62 -0.14
N ALA A 184 -8.78 4.81 -0.35
CA ALA A 184 -9.90 5.19 -1.16
C ALA A 184 -11.23 4.81 -0.48
N ARG A 185 -12.22 5.67 -0.67
CA ARG A 185 -13.58 5.46 -0.16
C ARG A 185 -14.40 4.72 -1.20
N VAL A 186 -15.12 3.70 -0.78
CA VAL A 186 -16.10 2.98 -1.61
C VAL A 186 -17.25 3.92 -1.96
N GLU A 187 -17.48 4.15 -3.25
CA GLU A 187 -18.63 4.92 -3.74
C GLU A 187 -19.83 3.99 -3.96
N TYR A 188 -19.63 2.92 -4.73
CA TYR A 188 -20.61 1.87 -4.96
C TYR A 188 -19.93 0.58 -5.45
N ILE A 189 -20.69 -0.51 -5.43
CA ILE A 189 -20.25 -1.82 -5.95
C ILE A 189 -21.05 -2.12 -7.21
N GLN A 190 -20.36 -2.42 -8.31
CA GLN A 190 -20.99 -2.79 -9.58
C GLN A 190 -21.55 -4.21 -9.51
N PRO A 191 -22.57 -4.56 -10.34
CA PRO A 191 -23.15 -5.91 -10.37
C PRO A 191 -22.13 -7.03 -10.67
N ASP A 192 -21.06 -6.71 -11.41
CA ASP A 192 -19.95 -7.63 -11.70
C ASP A 192 -18.95 -7.79 -10.56
N GLY A 193 -19.17 -7.11 -9.43
CA GLY A 193 -18.32 -7.16 -8.23
C GLY A 193 -17.16 -6.17 -8.22
N LYS A 194 -16.97 -5.35 -9.26
CA LYS A 194 -15.98 -4.27 -9.21
C LYS A 194 -16.44 -3.15 -8.29
N ILE A 195 -15.49 -2.61 -7.52
CA ILE A 195 -15.74 -1.51 -6.60
C ILE A 195 -15.33 -0.20 -7.27
N ALA A 196 -16.25 0.76 -7.31
CA ALA A 196 -15.93 2.13 -7.68
C ALA A 196 -15.45 2.90 -6.44
N PHE A 197 -14.33 3.58 -6.56
CA PHE A 197 -13.67 4.29 -5.47
C PHE A 197 -13.51 5.78 -5.75
N SER A 198 -13.44 6.56 -4.67
CA SER A 198 -12.93 7.93 -4.65
C SER A 198 -11.65 7.96 -3.84
N ALA A 199 -10.54 8.41 -4.45
CA ALA A 199 -9.26 8.51 -3.76
C ALA A 199 -9.33 9.57 -2.66
N LEU A 200 -8.85 9.22 -1.47
CA LEU A 200 -8.67 10.18 -0.39
C LEU A 200 -7.32 10.88 -0.58
N SER A 201 -7.31 12.20 -0.41
CA SER A 201 -6.06 12.97 -0.47
C SER A 201 -5.03 12.39 0.49
N SER A 202 -3.79 12.27 0.06
CA SER A 202 -2.67 11.88 0.94
C SER A 202 -2.53 12.90 2.09
N MET A 203 -1.91 12.50 3.21
CA MET A 203 -1.63 13.47 4.30
C MET A 203 -0.78 14.62 3.78
N GLY A 204 0.21 14.34 2.92
CA GLY A 204 1.06 15.37 2.32
C GLY A 204 0.29 16.34 1.44
N GLN A 205 -0.69 15.85 0.68
CA GLN A 205 -1.52 16.71 -0.15
C GLN A 205 -2.52 17.51 0.68
N ARG A 206 -3.15 16.94 1.71
CA ARG A 206 -3.96 17.73 2.66
C ARG A 206 -3.17 18.85 3.28
N ILE A 207 -1.94 18.59 3.74
CA ILE A 207 -1.03 19.61 4.26
C ILE A 207 -0.73 20.68 3.19
N HIS A 208 -0.60 20.30 1.91
CA HIS A 208 -0.39 21.25 0.82
C HIS A 208 -1.63 22.11 0.57
N GLU A 209 -2.81 21.50 0.47
CA GLU A 209 -4.08 22.22 0.30
C GLU A 209 -4.34 23.19 1.47
N ASP A 210 -4.13 22.73 2.70
CA ASP A 210 -4.23 23.55 3.92
C ASP A 210 -3.22 24.72 3.91
N ALA A 211 -2.00 24.49 3.44
CA ALA A 211 -0.97 25.52 3.28
C ALA A 211 -1.34 26.57 2.21
N GLU A 212 -1.90 26.15 1.08
CA GLU A 212 -2.40 27.07 0.05
C GLU A 212 -3.57 27.94 0.55
N VAL A 213 -4.47 27.38 1.35
CA VAL A 213 -5.54 28.14 2.01
C VAL A 213 -4.94 29.23 2.90
N LEU A 214 -3.93 28.92 3.73
CA LEU A 214 -3.24 29.90 4.58
C LEU A 214 -2.52 30.97 3.76
N LEU A 215 -1.81 30.61 2.68
CA LEU A 215 -1.15 31.57 1.78
C LEU A 215 -2.17 32.53 1.15
N ASN A 216 -3.30 32.02 0.68
CA ASN A 216 -4.35 32.84 0.08
C ASN A 216 -4.96 33.82 1.11
N GLN A 217 -5.14 33.38 2.35
CA GLN A 217 -5.61 34.25 3.43
C GLN A 217 -4.56 35.28 3.82
N LEU A 218 -3.27 34.93 3.87
CA LEU A 218 -2.20 35.89 4.10
C LEU A 218 -2.19 36.98 3.02
N LYS A 219 -2.25 36.60 1.73
CA LYS A 219 -2.31 37.56 0.63
C LYS A 219 -3.51 38.51 0.72
N LYS A 220 -4.69 38.02 1.12
CA LYS A 220 -5.91 38.82 1.30
C LYS A 220 -5.79 39.78 2.49
N ASN A 221 -5.04 39.43 3.53
CA ASN A 221 -4.90 40.18 4.76
C ASN A 221 -3.56 40.96 4.83
N ARG A 222 -3.10 41.51 3.72
CA ARG A 222 -1.87 42.33 3.62
C ARG A 222 -0.61 41.62 4.18
N GLY A 223 -0.55 40.31 4.00
CA GLY A 223 0.58 39.48 4.37
C GLY A 223 0.69 39.11 5.86
N PHE A 224 -0.32 39.44 6.69
CA PHE A 224 -0.31 39.11 8.12
C PHE A 224 -1.61 38.47 8.58
N LEU A 225 -1.53 37.45 9.45
CA LEU A 225 -2.65 36.83 10.14
C LEU A 225 -2.36 36.77 11.62
N GLU A 226 -3.29 37.30 12.43
CA GLU A 226 -3.25 37.27 13.92
C GLU A 226 -3.57 35.87 14.47
N VAL A 227 -2.92 34.84 13.90
CA VAL A 227 -3.10 33.43 14.30
C VAL A 227 -1.75 32.74 14.24
N ASP A 228 -1.41 32.01 15.29
CA ASP A 228 -0.18 31.25 15.43
C ASP A 228 -0.46 29.82 15.96
N ASP A 229 0.58 29.08 16.30
CA ASP A 229 0.46 27.71 16.83
C ASP A 229 -0.06 27.66 18.28
N HIS A 230 -0.15 28.80 18.97
CA HIS A 230 -0.73 28.95 20.33
C HIS A 230 -2.21 29.32 20.30
N SER A 231 -2.73 29.81 19.17
CA SER A 231 -4.13 30.22 18.99
C SER A 231 -5.11 29.10 19.35
N LYS A 232 -6.31 29.49 19.84
CA LYS A 232 -7.33 28.52 20.26
C LYS A 232 -7.91 27.73 19.09
N PRO A 233 -8.27 26.44 19.28
CA PRO A 233 -8.85 25.61 18.23
C PRO A 233 -10.10 26.22 17.57
N GLU A 234 -10.92 26.92 18.36
CA GLU A 234 -12.16 27.56 17.90
C GLU A 234 -11.87 28.73 16.95
N GLU A 235 -10.83 29.52 17.21
CA GLU A 235 -10.40 30.64 16.37
C GLU A 235 -9.86 30.13 15.03
N ILE A 236 -9.02 29.09 15.05
CA ILE A 236 -8.48 28.46 13.85
C ILE A 236 -9.62 27.85 13.01
N LYS A 237 -10.56 27.16 13.66
CA LYS A 237 -11.70 26.53 12.98
C LYS A 237 -12.63 27.56 12.35
N ALA A 238 -12.89 28.67 13.04
CA ALA A 238 -13.74 29.76 12.52
C ALA A 238 -13.09 30.45 11.33
N SER A 239 -11.77 30.70 11.35
CA SER A 239 -11.05 31.46 10.32
C SER A 239 -10.69 30.64 9.08
N PHE A 240 -10.36 29.34 9.26
CA PHE A 240 -9.77 28.52 8.20
C PHE A 240 -10.52 27.21 7.94
N HIS A 241 -11.54 26.86 8.73
CA HIS A 241 -12.25 25.58 8.70
C HIS A 241 -11.32 24.37 8.89
N MET A 242 -10.19 24.55 9.62
CA MET A 242 -9.18 23.55 9.92
C MET A 242 -9.16 23.19 11.40
N SER A 243 -8.74 21.96 11.71
CA SER A 243 -8.35 21.61 13.07
C SER A 243 -7.00 22.24 13.43
N LYS A 244 -6.70 22.41 14.73
CA LYS A 244 -5.40 22.92 15.19
C LYS A 244 -4.22 22.08 14.68
N SER A 245 -4.39 20.76 14.56
CA SER A 245 -3.36 19.87 14.02
C SER A 245 -3.12 20.12 12.52
N GLN A 246 -4.16 20.31 11.74
CA GLN A 246 -4.04 20.66 10.32
C GLN A 246 -3.34 21.99 10.13
N PHE A 247 -3.74 23.01 10.90
CA PHE A 247 -3.13 24.33 10.89
C PHE A 247 -1.63 24.25 11.21
N LYS A 248 -1.23 23.56 12.30
CA LYS A 248 0.19 23.36 12.64
C LYS A 248 0.99 22.69 11.53
N ASN A 249 0.43 21.67 10.90
CA ASN A 249 1.09 20.96 9.79
C ASN A 249 1.27 21.88 8.58
N ALA A 250 0.26 22.68 8.24
CA ALA A 250 0.30 23.64 7.14
C ALA A 250 1.32 24.77 7.39
N VAL A 251 1.30 25.36 8.59
CA VAL A 251 2.28 26.36 9.02
C VAL A 251 3.70 25.78 9.00
N GLY A 252 3.91 24.58 9.54
CA GLY A 252 5.21 23.90 9.53
C GLY A 252 5.76 23.68 8.10
N ARG A 253 4.89 23.34 7.14
CA ARG A 253 5.25 23.26 5.74
C ARG A 253 5.69 24.61 5.17
N LEU A 254 4.89 25.66 5.38
CA LEU A 254 5.18 27.01 4.87
C LEU A 254 6.48 27.61 5.45
N LEU A 255 6.76 27.33 6.72
CA LEU A 255 8.03 27.68 7.37
C LEU A 255 9.22 26.95 6.70
N LYS A 256 9.08 25.64 6.46
CA LYS A 256 10.11 24.84 5.77
C LYS A 256 10.34 25.31 4.33
N GLU A 257 9.30 25.75 3.64
CA GLU A 257 9.37 26.35 2.30
C GLU A 257 9.82 27.80 2.30
N ARG A 258 10.10 28.40 3.50
CA ARG A 258 10.50 29.80 3.67
C ARG A 258 9.51 30.81 3.06
N LYS A 259 8.23 30.46 3.05
CA LYS A 259 7.15 31.34 2.56
C LYS A 259 6.58 32.26 3.63
N ILE A 260 6.69 31.85 4.89
CA ILE A 260 6.23 32.62 6.04
C ILE A 260 7.26 32.64 7.17
N ARG A 261 7.05 33.55 8.13
CA ARG A 261 7.75 33.56 9.42
C ARG A 261 6.76 33.78 10.56
N PHE A 262 7.12 33.39 11.77
CA PHE A 262 6.43 33.85 12.95
C PHE A 262 6.79 35.32 13.22
N GLU A 263 5.78 36.12 13.59
CA GLU A 263 5.92 37.48 14.05
C GLU A 263 5.05 37.64 15.30
N ARG A 264 5.30 38.69 16.10
CA ARG A 264 4.58 38.87 17.38
C ARG A 264 3.08 38.86 17.18
N GLY A 265 2.41 37.82 17.73
CA GLY A 265 0.95 37.63 17.65
C GLY A 265 0.43 37.01 16.38
N GLY A 266 1.29 36.38 15.52
CA GLY A 266 0.76 35.73 14.33
C GLY A 266 1.82 35.21 13.37
N ILE A 267 1.41 35.05 12.12
CA ILE A 267 2.27 34.62 10.99
C ILE A 267 2.29 35.69 9.89
N ARG A 268 3.46 35.90 9.32
CA ARG A 268 3.68 36.87 8.23
C ARG A 268 4.21 36.21 6.98
N LEU A 269 3.66 36.59 5.84
CA LEU A 269 4.15 36.21 4.51
C LEU A 269 5.54 36.83 4.27
N LEU A 270 6.46 36.04 3.79
CA LEU A 270 7.74 36.53 3.28
C LEU A 270 7.57 36.90 1.81
N GLU A 271 7.97 38.12 1.42
CA GLU A 271 8.01 38.54 0.01
C GLU A 271 9.05 37.70 -0.72
N GLU A 272 8.69 37.13 -1.88
CA GLU A 272 9.67 36.55 -2.77
C GLU A 272 10.65 37.67 -3.18
N LYS A 273 11.91 37.54 -2.77
CA LYS A 273 12.96 38.34 -3.36
C LYS A 273 12.97 37.96 -4.84
N GLU A 274 12.60 38.89 -5.70
CA GLU A 274 12.92 38.83 -7.15
C GLU A 274 14.41 38.52 -7.23
N GLU A 275 14.77 37.30 -7.67
CA GLU A 275 16.12 37.04 -8.17
C GLU A 275 16.29 37.87 -9.45
N ASN A 276 16.67 39.14 -9.26
CA ASN A 276 17.12 39.98 -10.34
C ASN A 276 18.40 39.39 -10.91
N SER A 277 18.27 39.02 -12.16
CA SER A 277 19.28 38.98 -13.24
C SER A 277 20.68 39.49 -12.86
N LYS A 278 21.65 38.60 -12.94
CA LYS A 278 22.92 38.91 -13.57
C LYS A 278 23.45 37.68 -14.31
#